data_e5a49b081e204a2ea656e9354a507f70
#
_entry.id   e5a49b081e204a2ea656e9354a507f70
#
_cell.length_a   1.000
_cell.length_b   1.000
_cell.length_c   1.000
_cell.angle_alpha   90.00
_cell.angle_beta   90.00
_cell.angle_gamma   90.00
#
_symmetry.space_group_name_H-M   'P 1'
#
loop_
_entity.id
_entity.type
_entity.pdbx_description
1 polymer ?
#
loop_
_entity_poly.entity_id
_entity_poly.type
_entity_poly.pdbx_seq_one_letter_code
_entity_poly.pdbx_strand_id
1 'polypeptide(L)'
;AADVLKEWDAQDTFHKSITTREGHPTFVFYEGPPSANGMPGIHHVMARTIKDVFCRYKTQQGYLVHRKAGWDTHGLPVELGVEKKLGITKEDIGRTISIEEYNRACREAVMEYTGLWEELTRKMGYWVNMDDPYITYDNKYIETLWWLLKQLFDKGLLYKGYTIQPYSPAAGTGLSTHELNQPGCYRDVKDTTCTAQFKIIRDERSEKLFDGAEGDLYFLAWTTTPWTLPSNTALAVGPEIEYVRVKCRNPYT
;
A
#
# COMPACT_ATOMS: atom_id res chain seq x y z
N ALA A 1 17.83 31.73 -6.55
CA ALA A 1 17.82 30.46 -5.81
C ALA A 1 19.24 29.93 -5.61
N ALA A 2 20.04 29.76 -6.67
CA ALA A 2 21.40 29.19 -6.55
C ALA A 2 22.33 29.97 -5.61
N ASP A 3 22.25 31.30 -5.60
CA ASP A 3 23.09 32.12 -4.73
C ASP A 3 22.67 31.98 -3.25
N VAL A 4 21.39 31.84 -2.98
CA VAL A 4 20.86 31.58 -1.62
C VAL A 4 21.32 30.22 -1.10
N LEU A 5 21.34 29.20 -1.96
CA LEU A 5 21.85 27.87 -1.57
C LEU A 5 23.32 27.93 -1.21
N LYS A 6 24.14 28.63 -2.00
CA LYS A 6 25.57 28.86 -1.71
C LYS A 6 25.78 29.59 -0.40
N GLU A 7 24.94 30.59 -0.10
CA GLU A 7 24.99 31.32 1.14
C GLU A 7 24.62 30.44 2.33
N TRP A 8 23.59 29.60 2.21
CA TRP A 8 23.21 28.65 3.25
C TRP A 8 24.31 27.63 3.54
N ASP A 9 24.95 27.12 2.51
CA ASP A 9 26.09 26.20 2.66
C ASP A 9 27.27 26.89 3.35
N ALA A 10 27.64 28.10 2.88
CA ALA A 10 28.75 28.86 3.47
C ALA A 10 28.52 29.24 4.94
N GLN A 11 27.29 29.49 5.32
CA GLN A 11 26.91 29.87 6.68
C GLN A 11 26.52 28.68 7.56
N ASP A 12 26.47 27.46 7.01
CA ASP A 12 25.96 26.26 7.69
C ASP A 12 24.57 26.47 8.30
N THR A 13 23.68 27.08 7.53
CA THR A 13 22.39 27.60 8.00
C THR A 13 21.47 26.48 8.50
N PHE A 14 21.45 25.35 7.80
CA PHE A 14 20.62 24.21 8.20
C PHE A 14 21.05 23.63 9.55
N HIS A 15 22.35 23.36 9.75
CA HIS A 15 22.89 22.84 11.01
C HIS A 15 22.66 23.85 12.14
N LYS A 16 22.91 25.12 11.91
CA LYS A 16 22.63 26.19 12.89
C LYS A 16 21.15 26.28 13.26
N SER A 17 20.25 25.97 12.35
CA SER A 17 18.81 25.94 12.65
C SER A 17 18.43 24.89 13.71
N ILE A 18 19.28 23.88 13.91
CA ILE A 18 19.15 22.82 14.92
C ILE A 18 19.94 23.20 16.18
N THR A 19 21.24 23.43 16.04
CA THR A 19 22.16 23.62 17.17
C THR A 19 21.84 24.84 18.03
N THR A 20 21.38 25.94 17.41
CA THR A 20 20.95 27.13 18.15
C THR A 20 19.63 26.94 18.92
N ARG A 21 18.97 25.81 18.77
CA ARG A 21 17.71 25.46 19.45
C ARG A 21 17.84 24.26 20.39
N GLU A 22 19.04 23.83 20.67
CA GLU A 22 19.29 22.82 21.70
C GLU A 22 18.70 23.29 23.04
N GLY A 23 17.94 22.41 23.70
CA GLY A 23 17.22 22.74 24.94
C GLY A 23 15.85 23.42 24.74
N HIS A 24 15.48 23.81 23.53
CA HIS A 24 14.15 24.32 23.24
C HIS A 24 13.10 23.19 23.13
N PRO A 25 11.79 23.51 23.19
CA PRO A 25 10.75 22.52 22.95
C PRO A 25 10.92 21.82 21.59
N THR A 26 10.79 20.50 21.56
CA THR A 26 10.95 19.71 20.35
C THR A 26 9.66 19.62 19.56
N PHE A 27 9.72 19.86 18.26
CA PHE A 27 8.68 19.45 17.31
C PHE A 27 9.14 18.18 16.60
N VAL A 28 8.45 17.07 16.87
CA VAL A 28 8.78 15.77 16.31
C VAL A 28 8.29 15.68 14.87
N PHE A 29 9.19 15.35 13.97
CA PHE A 29 8.91 15.14 12.55
C PHE A 29 9.48 13.78 12.09
N TYR A 30 8.63 12.98 11.46
CA TYR A 30 9.03 11.73 10.81
C TYR A 30 8.94 11.90 9.30
N GLU A 31 10.08 11.68 8.61
CA GLU A 31 10.12 11.67 7.15
C GLU A 31 9.42 10.41 6.62
N GLY A 32 8.51 10.57 5.63
CA GLY A 32 8.05 9.48 4.78
C GLY A 32 9.06 9.32 3.65
N PRO A 33 9.96 8.31 3.73
CA PRO A 33 11.11 8.23 2.84
C PRO A 33 10.68 7.79 1.45
N PRO A 34 11.31 8.32 0.38
CA PRO A 34 11.09 7.83 -0.96
C PRO A 34 11.82 6.51 -1.21
N SER A 35 11.34 5.74 -2.19
CA SER A 35 12.14 4.67 -2.80
C SER A 35 12.97 5.25 -3.93
N ALA A 36 14.28 4.93 -3.95
CA ALA A 36 15.20 5.42 -4.99
C ALA A 36 15.35 4.45 -6.18
N ASN A 37 14.34 3.63 -6.44
CA ASN A 37 14.27 2.71 -7.58
C ASN A 37 13.80 3.36 -8.87
N GLY A 38 13.53 4.67 -8.87
CA GLY A 38 13.11 5.46 -10.00
C GLY A 38 13.46 6.94 -9.87
N MET A 39 13.35 7.66 -10.98
CA MET A 39 13.61 9.09 -11.02
C MET A 39 12.53 9.87 -10.24
N PRO A 40 12.92 10.95 -9.52
CA PRO A 40 11.95 11.79 -8.83
C PRO A 40 11.03 12.53 -9.82
N GLY A 41 9.73 12.56 -9.53
CA GLY A 41 8.73 13.30 -10.30
C GLY A 41 8.25 14.56 -9.58
N ILE A 42 7.43 15.37 -10.26
CA ILE A 42 6.91 16.65 -9.74
C ILE A 42 6.07 16.47 -8.47
N HIS A 43 5.34 15.36 -8.35
CA HIS A 43 4.55 15.04 -7.15
C HIS A 43 5.43 14.85 -5.91
N HIS A 44 6.65 14.32 -6.08
CA HIS A 44 7.63 14.22 -5.00
C HIS A 44 8.11 15.59 -4.56
N VAL A 45 8.37 16.50 -5.50
CA VAL A 45 8.75 17.89 -5.19
C VAL A 45 7.68 18.57 -4.34
N MET A 46 6.41 18.45 -4.75
CA MET A 46 5.28 19.05 -4.03
C MET A 46 5.16 18.51 -2.61
N ALA A 47 5.17 17.19 -2.42
CA ALA A 47 5.09 16.57 -1.10
C ALA A 47 6.25 17.00 -0.20
N ARG A 48 7.48 17.04 -0.72
CA ARG A 48 8.69 17.43 0.04
C ARG A 48 8.67 18.92 0.40
N THR A 49 8.17 19.78 -0.49
CA THR A 49 8.01 21.22 -0.22
C THR A 49 7.03 21.44 0.94
N ILE A 50 5.89 20.75 0.95
CA ILE A 50 4.90 20.86 2.04
C ILE A 50 5.53 20.46 3.37
N LYS A 51 6.24 19.33 3.43
CA LYS A 51 6.96 18.89 4.64
C LYS A 51 7.96 19.94 5.14
N ASP A 52 8.75 20.50 4.24
CA ASP A 52 9.75 21.50 4.56
C ASP A 52 9.12 22.79 5.12
N VAL A 53 8.01 23.24 4.55
CA VAL A 53 7.27 24.40 5.04
C VAL A 53 6.87 24.25 6.50
N PHE A 54 6.28 23.11 6.88
CA PHE A 54 5.89 22.84 8.26
C PHE A 54 7.10 22.81 9.20
N CYS A 55 8.17 22.14 8.81
CA CYS A 55 9.38 22.06 9.62
C CYS A 55 10.05 23.42 9.79
N ARG A 56 10.15 24.23 8.71
CA ARG A 56 10.71 25.59 8.76
C ARG A 56 9.83 26.51 9.60
N TYR A 57 8.52 26.45 9.45
CA TYR A 57 7.60 27.24 10.25
C TYR A 57 7.79 26.96 11.74
N LYS A 58 7.88 25.69 12.14
CA LYS A 58 8.14 25.31 13.53
C LYS A 58 9.51 25.75 14.00
N THR A 59 10.53 25.65 13.14
CA THR A 59 11.87 26.18 13.45
C THR A 59 11.84 27.68 13.69
N GLN A 60 11.11 28.47 12.88
CA GLN A 60 10.96 29.92 13.07
C GLN A 60 10.18 30.28 14.34
N GLN A 61 9.28 29.40 14.80
CA GLN A 61 8.60 29.55 16.09
C GLN A 61 9.49 29.21 17.31
N GLY A 62 10.77 28.82 17.08
CA GLY A 62 11.72 28.51 18.14
C GLY A 62 11.78 27.03 18.54
N TYR A 63 11.08 26.13 17.84
CA TYR A 63 11.17 24.69 18.13
C TYR A 63 12.46 24.07 17.61
N LEU A 64 12.99 23.12 18.36
CA LEU A 64 14.00 22.19 17.89
C LEU A 64 13.34 21.16 16.96
N VAL A 65 13.75 21.12 15.69
CA VAL A 65 13.19 20.21 14.67
C VAL A 65 14.30 19.40 14.05
N HIS A 66 14.47 18.16 14.52
CA HIS A 66 15.34 17.19 13.86
C HIS A 66 14.66 16.64 12.62
N ARG A 67 15.41 16.56 11.50
CA ARG A 67 14.93 16.13 10.19
C ARG A 67 15.91 15.14 9.62
N LYS A 68 15.65 13.86 9.80
CA LYS A 68 16.50 12.78 9.31
C LYS A 68 15.95 12.29 7.97
N ALA A 69 16.78 12.22 6.95
CA ALA A 69 16.43 11.58 5.68
C ALA A 69 16.33 10.06 5.82
N GLY A 70 15.72 9.41 4.85
CA GLY A 70 15.62 7.96 4.80
C GLY A 70 15.33 7.45 3.41
N TRP A 71 15.48 6.13 3.25
CA TRP A 71 15.18 5.40 2.02
C TRP A 71 14.25 4.23 2.32
N ASP A 72 13.10 4.21 1.62
CA ASP A 72 12.22 3.05 1.59
C ASP A 72 12.76 2.05 0.57
N THR A 73 13.10 0.86 1.02
CA THR A 73 13.85 -0.12 0.22
C THR A 73 13.09 -1.43 0.01
N HIS A 74 11.83 -1.48 0.38
CA HIS A 74 10.99 -2.67 0.27
C HIS A 74 9.80 -2.45 -0.66
N GLY A 75 9.16 -3.56 -1.01
CA GLY A 75 7.88 -3.58 -1.66
C GLY A 75 7.90 -4.09 -3.09
N LEU A 76 6.71 -4.41 -3.55
CA LEU A 76 6.42 -5.01 -4.85
C LEU A 76 7.02 -4.25 -6.05
N PRO A 77 7.07 -2.90 -6.09
CA PRO A 77 7.66 -2.20 -7.23
C PRO A 77 9.15 -2.50 -7.42
N VAL A 78 9.90 -2.69 -6.33
CA VAL A 78 11.32 -3.06 -6.39
C VAL A 78 11.47 -4.49 -6.91
N GLU A 79 10.70 -5.42 -6.35
CA GLU A 79 10.71 -6.84 -6.74
C GLU A 79 10.40 -7.01 -8.23
N LEU A 80 9.28 -6.46 -8.71
CA LEU A 80 8.87 -6.53 -10.12
C LEU A 80 9.88 -5.86 -11.07
N GLY A 81 10.50 -4.77 -10.63
CA GLY A 81 11.56 -4.10 -11.39
C GLY A 81 12.78 -4.99 -11.58
N VAL A 82 13.21 -5.67 -10.53
CA VAL A 82 14.35 -6.59 -10.53
C VAL A 82 14.05 -7.86 -11.33
N GLU A 83 12.86 -8.47 -11.13
CA GLU A 83 12.42 -9.63 -11.91
C GLU A 83 12.46 -9.32 -13.42
N LYS A 84 11.93 -8.16 -13.81
CA LYS A 84 11.97 -7.70 -15.20
C LYS A 84 13.41 -7.46 -15.70
N LYS A 85 14.29 -6.85 -14.88
CA LYS A 85 15.69 -6.57 -15.23
C LYS A 85 16.50 -7.85 -15.41
N LEU A 86 16.23 -8.87 -14.59
CA LEU A 86 16.89 -10.17 -14.64
C LEU A 86 16.23 -11.15 -15.62
N GLY A 87 15.03 -10.86 -16.13
CA GLY A 87 14.27 -11.75 -17.03
C GLY A 87 13.78 -13.02 -16.33
N ILE A 88 13.48 -12.94 -15.04
CA ILE A 88 13.03 -14.05 -14.20
C ILE A 88 11.59 -13.83 -13.70
N THR A 89 11.02 -14.88 -13.15
CA THR A 89 9.74 -14.86 -12.44
C THR A 89 9.97 -15.14 -10.95
N LYS A 90 8.97 -14.89 -10.14
CA LYS A 90 9.02 -15.18 -8.70
C LYS A 90 9.33 -16.65 -8.39
N GLU A 91 8.92 -17.58 -9.28
CA GLU A 91 9.16 -19.02 -9.12
C GLU A 91 10.64 -19.41 -9.33
N ASP A 92 11.42 -18.57 -9.99
CA ASP A 92 12.84 -18.79 -10.26
C ASP A 92 13.71 -18.52 -9.02
N ILE A 93 13.20 -17.72 -8.06
CA ILE A 93 13.92 -17.31 -6.86
C ILE A 93 14.11 -18.54 -5.94
N GLY A 94 15.35 -18.84 -5.62
CA GLY A 94 15.76 -20.04 -4.87
C GLY A 94 15.84 -21.32 -5.71
N ARG A 95 15.65 -21.23 -7.05
CA ARG A 95 15.77 -22.35 -8.00
C ARG A 95 16.83 -22.08 -9.07
N THR A 96 16.61 -21.11 -9.94
CA THR A 96 17.53 -20.72 -11.02
C THR A 96 18.44 -19.57 -10.62
N ILE A 97 18.01 -18.75 -9.69
CA ILE A 97 18.82 -17.71 -9.03
C ILE A 97 18.76 -17.93 -7.51
N SER A 98 19.89 -17.77 -6.83
CA SER A 98 19.92 -17.88 -5.37
C SER A 98 19.19 -16.69 -4.69
N ILE A 99 18.64 -16.92 -3.49
CA ILE A 99 18.00 -15.87 -2.70
C ILE A 99 18.99 -14.73 -2.41
N GLU A 100 20.27 -15.07 -2.18
CA GLU A 100 21.32 -14.10 -1.91
C GLU A 100 21.58 -13.18 -3.11
N GLU A 101 21.69 -13.75 -4.31
CA GLU A 101 21.88 -12.98 -5.54
C GLU A 101 20.68 -12.10 -5.86
N TYR A 102 19.47 -12.62 -5.67
CA TYR A 102 18.25 -11.85 -5.85
C TYR A 102 18.17 -10.66 -4.87
N ASN A 103 18.44 -10.90 -3.58
CA ASN A 103 18.46 -9.86 -2.57
C ASN A 103 19.53 -8.80 -2.84
N ARG A 104 20.70 -9.21 -3.33
CA ARG A 104 21.76 -8.27 -3.74
C ARG A 104 21.27 -7.40 -4.90
N ALA A 105 20.68 -7.98 -5.92
CA ALA A 105 20.12 -7.24 -7.05
C ALA A 105 19.02 -6.26 -6.63
N CYS A 106 18.16 -6.64 -5.67
CA CYS A 106 17.15 -5.74 -5.10
C CYS A 106 17.78 -4.56 -4.35
N ARG A 107 18.81 -4.79 -3.53
CA ARG A 107 19.52 -3.73 -2.81
C ARG A 107 20.22 -2.74 -3.74
N GLU A 108 20.83 -3.24 -4.81
CA GLU A 108 21.46 -2.41 -5.83
C GLU A 108 20.41 -1.58 -6.59
N ALA A 109 19.32 -2.21 -7.04
CA ALA A 109 18.28 -1.55 -7.81
C ALA A 109 17.55 -0.46 -7.01
N VAL A 110 17.25 -0.69 -5.73
CA VAL A 110 16.50 0.27 -4.90
C VAL A 110 17.32 1.51 -4.55
N MET A 111 18.64 1.45 -4.64
CA MET A 111 19.53 2.59 -4.38
C MET A 111 20.09 3.24 -5.67
N GLU A 112 19.64 2.79 -6.82
CA GLU A 112 20.19 3.20 -8.13
C GLU A 112 20.12 4.71 -8.38
N TYR A 113 19.05 5.37 -7.91
CA TYR A 113 18.81 6.79 -8.19
C TYR A 113 19.04 7.71 -6.98
N THR A 114 19.64 7.23 -5.90
CA THR A 114 19.88 8.05 -4.69
C THR A 114 20.57 9.37 -4.97
N GLY A 115 21.62 9.37 -5.81
CA GLY A 115 22.33 10.61 -6.17
C GLY A 115 21.43 11.66 -6.82
N LEU A 116 20.49 11.25 -7.69
CA LEU A 116 19.54 12.18 -8.32
C LEU A 116 18.53 12.74 -7.30
N TRP A 117 18.10 11.92 -6.35
CA TRP A 117 17.23 12.35 -5.26
C TRP A 117 17.92 13.32 -4.30
N GLU A 118 19.19 13.10 -3.98
CA GLU A 118 19.99 14.02 -3.19
C GLU A 118 20.21 15.35 -3.89
N GLU A 119 20.55 15.30 -5.18
CA GLU A 119 20.70 16.50 -6.02
C GLU A 119 19.41 17.32 -6.06
N LEU A 120 18.26 16.65 -6.28
CA LEU A 120 16.95 17.30 -6.24
C LEU A 120 16.68 17.94 -4.87
N THR A 121 16.95 17.21 -3.79
CA THR A 121 16.78 17.70 -2.41
C THR A 121 17.55 18.99 -2.16
N ARG A 122 18.81 19.04 -2.60
CA ARG A 122 19.65 20.24 -2.51
C ARG A 122 19.11 21.37 -3.40
N LYS A 123 18.77 21.07 -4.66
CA LYS A 123 18.28 22.09 -5.63
C LYS A 123 16.98 22.75 -5.17
N MET A 124 16.06 22.01 -4.58
CA MET A 124 14.81 22.59 -4.06
C MET A 124 14.99 23.28 -2.70
N GLY A 125 16.18 23.19 -2.10
CA GLY A 125 16.48 23.79 -0.79
C GLY A 125 15.74 23.12 0.37
N TYR A 126 15.41 21.84 0.24
CA TYR A 126 14.76 21.08 1.30
C TYR A 126 15.74 20.81 2.45
N TRP A 127 15.42 21.29 3.63
CA TRP A 127 16.24 21.12 4.82
C TRP A 127 15.99 19.78 5.50
N VAL A 128 16.79 18.81 5.16
CA VAL A 128 16.78 17.46 5.74
C VAL A 128 18.21 16.94 5.85
N ASN A 129 18.53 16.27 6.95
CA ASN A 129 19.85 15.66 7.15
C ASN A 129 19.99 14.41 6.29
N MET A 130 20.87 14.47 5.30
CA MET A 130 21.17 13.36 4.38
C MET A 130 22.49 12.65 4.71
N ASP A 131 23.26 13.10 5.71
CA ASP A 131 24.56 12.53 6.03
C ASP A 131 24.46 11.20 6.79
N ASP A 132 23.35 11.01 7.52
CA ASP A 132 23.05 9.78 8.25
C ASP A 132 21.60 9.36 7.99
N PRO A 133 21.24 8.97 6.77
CA PRO A 133 19.88 8.54 6.45
C PRO A 133 19.61 7.16 7.09
N TYR A 134 18.35 6.92 7.48
CA TYR A 134 17.93 5.56 7.78
C TYR A 134 17.57 4.81 6.49
N ILE A 135 17.93 3.54 6.42
CA ILE A 135 17.64 2.67 5.28
C ILE A 135 16.86 1.47 5.80
N THR A 136 15.67 1.24 5.24
CA THR A 136 14.75 0.27 5.83
C THR A 136 15.22 -1.18 5.75
N TYR A 137 16.20 -1.52 4.88
CA TYR A 137 16.82 -2.84 4.85
C TYR A 137 18.00 -3.00 5.83
N ASP A 138 18.43 -1.94 6.50
CA ASP A 138 19.53 -2.04 7.46
C ASP A 138 19.12 -2.80 8.71
N ASN A 139 20.00 -3.67 9.21
CA ASN A 139 19.73 -4.47 10.40
C ASN A 139 19.33 -3.61 11.60
N LYS A 140 19.98 -2.48 11.82
CA LYS A 140 19.65 -1.55 12.90
C LYS A 140 18.20 -1.05 12.83
N TYR A 141 17.71 -0.77 11.62
CA TYR A 141 16.30 -0.39 11.41
C TYR A 141 15.37 -1.58 11.68
N ILE A 142 15.67 -2.73 11.10
CA ILE A 142 14.90 -3.96 11.23
C ILE A 142 14.80 -4.41 12.70
N GLU A 143 15.92 -4.42 13.42
CA GLU A 143 15.96 -4.77 14.85
C GLU A 143 15.11 -3.83 15.70
N THR A 144 15.17 -2.52 15.43
CA THR A 144 14.34 -1.53 16.12
C THR A 144 12.85 -1.77 15.84
N LEU A 145 12.49 -2.04 14.58
CA LEU A 145 11.11 -2.36 14.20
C LEU A 145 10.62 -3.64 14.89
N TRP A 146 11.43 -4.68 14.93
CA TRP A 146 11.08 -5.93 15.61
C TRP A 146 10.90 -5.74 17.12
N TRP A 147 11.73 -4.91 17.72
CA TRP A 147 11.57 -4.56 19.12
C TRP A 147 10.21 -3.84 19.38
N LEU A 148 9.84 -2.90 18.51
CA LEU A 148 8.53 -2.23 18.60
C LEU A 148 7.37 -3.22 18.41
N LEU A 149 7.45 -4.10 17.41
CA LEU A 149 6.43 -5.13 17.18
C LEU A 149 6.32 -6.09 18.38
N LYS A 150 7.45 -6.44 19.00
CA LYS A 150 7.44 -7.24 20.24
C LYS A 150 6.71 -6.52 21.38
N GLN A 151 6.89 -5.19 21.55
CA GLN A 151 6.14 -4.43 22.56
C GLN A 151 4.63 -4.48 22.31
N LEU A 152 4.21 -4.43 21.05
CA LEU A 152 2.79 -4.56 20.67
C LEU A 152 2.27 -5.97 20.94
N PHE A 153 3.06 -6.98 20.62
CA PHE A 153 2.71 -8.38 20.88
C PHE A 153 2.56 -8.66 22.39
N ASP A 154 3.51 -8.20 23.20
CA ASP A 154 3.49 -8.37 24.65
C ASP A 154 2.27 -7.68 25.31
N LYS A 155 1.75 -6.63 24.67
CA LYS A 155 0.51 -5.94 25.09
C LYS A 155 -0.77 -6.57 24.55
N GLY A 156 -0.69 -7.66 23.79
CA GLY A 156 -1.84 -8.30 23.16
C GLY A 156 -2.47 -7.52 21.99
N LEU A 157 -1.77 -6.48 21.49
CA LEU A 157 -2.23 -5.64 20.38
C LEU A 157 -1.86 -6.20 19.01
N LEU A 158 -0.89 -7.11 18.95
CA LEU A 158 -0.50 -7.85 17.75
C LEU A 158 -0.84 -9.32 17.95
N TYR A 159 -1.68 -9.88 17.09
CA TYR A 159 -2.15 -11.26 17.17
C TYR A 159 -2.29 -11.88 15.77
N LYS A 160 -2.30 -13.20 15.70
CA LYS A 160 -2.53 -13.94 14.46
C LYS A 160 -4.03 -14.00 14.18
N GLY A 161 -4.45 -13.57 13.00
CA GLY A 161 -5.85 -13.56 12.58
C GLY A 161 -6.00 -13.86 11.10
N TYR A 162 -7.25 -13.83 10.64
CA TYR A 162 -7.62 -14.02 9.24
C TYR A 162 -8.27 -12.75 8.71
N THR A 163 -7.97 -12.41 7.46
CA THR A 163 -8.61 -11.32 6.74
C THR A 163 -8.77 -11.66 5.28
N ILE A 164 -9.69 -10.98 4.59
CA ILE A 164 -9.85 -11.06 3.14
C ILE A 164 -8.95 -10.00 2.54
N GLN A 165 -8.15 -10.41 1.55
CA GLN A 165 -7.24 -9.52 0.82
C GLN A 165 -7.35 -9.80 -0.67
N PRO A 166 -7.43 -8.77 -1.55
CA PRO A 166 -7.28 -8.95 -2.98
C PRO A 166 -5.94 -9.60 -3.33
N TYR A 167 -5.95 -10.51 -4.28
CA TYR A 167 -4.77 -11.25 -4.71
C TYR A 167 -4.55 -11.06 -6.20
N SER A 168 -3.32 -10.76 -6.62
CA SER A 168 -2.93 -10.69 -8.02
C SER A 168 -2.22 -11.98 -8.44
N PRO A 169 -2.83 -12.81 -9.30
CA PRO A 169 -2.15 -13.98 -9.83
C PRO A 169 -0.90 -13.63 -10.66
N ALA A 170 -0.94 -12.49 -11.36
CA ALA A 170 0.18 -12.03 -12.19
C ALA A 170 1.40 -11.63 -11.37
N ALA A 171 1.18 -11.00 -10.20
CA ALA A 171 2.25 -10.64 -9.28
C ALA A 171 2.56 -11.73 -8.24
N GLY A 172 1.71 -12.77 -8.15
CA GLY A 172 1.85 -13.87 -7.21
C GLY A 172 1.75 -13.46 -5.73
N THR A 173 1.03 -12.36 -5.44
CA THR A 173 0.93 -11.81 -4.07
C THR A 173 -0.40 -11.12 -3.78
N GLY A 174 -0.70 -10.94 -2.50
CA GLY A 174 -1.80 -10.08 -2.05
C GLY A 174 -1.49 -8.61 -2.33
N LEU A 175 -2.54 -7.82 -2.54
CA LEU A 175 -2.44 -6.40 -2.83
C LEU A 175 -2.90 -5.57 -1.62
N SER A 176 -2.16 -4.52 -1.32
CA SER A 176 -2.51 -3.52 -0.31
C SER A 176 -3.57 -2.54 -0.83
N THR A 177 -4.22 -1.83 0.08
CA THR A 177 -5.14 -0.75 -0.27
C THR A 177 -4.48 0.34 -1.11
N HIS A 178 -3.19 0.63 -0.84
CA HIS A 178 -2.43 1.60 -1.62
C HIS A 178 -2.26 1.16 -3.08
N GLU A 179 -1.92 -0.10 -3.32
CA GLU A 179 -1.76 -0.65 -4.67
C GLU A 179 -3.07 -0.65 -5.45
N LEU A 180 -4.20 -0.91 -4.78
CA LEU A 180 -5.53 -0.87 -5.39
C LEU A 180 -6.03 0.56 -5.69
N ASN A 181 -5.40 1.58 -5.13
CA ASN A 181 -5.76 2.98 -5.32
C ASN A 181 -4.87 3.71 -6.33
N GLN A 182 -4.00 2.99 -7.05
CA GLN A 182 -3.16 3.59 -8.08
C GLN A 182 -3.97 3.93 -9.34
N PRO A 183 -3.62 5.01 -10.06
CA PRO A 183 -4.25 5.35 -11.33
C PRO A 183 -4.19 4.17 -12.33
N GLY A 184 -5.33 3.83 -12.92
CA GLY A 184 -5.43 2.75 -13.91
C GLY A 184 -5.52 1.33 -13.34
N CYS A 185 -5.67 1.16 -12.02
CA CYS A 185 -5.94 -0.13 -11.39
C CYS A 185 -7.29 -0.71 -11.80
N TYR A 186 -8.29 0.16 -11.98
CA TYR A 186 -9.62 -0.23 -12.39
C TYR A 186 -9.83 0.06 -13.87
N ARG A 187 -10.36 -0.90 -14.59
CA ARG A 187 -10.66 -0.80 -16.02
C ARG A 187 -11.97 -1.52 -16.30
N ASP A 188 -12.74 -0.97 -17.23
CA ASP A 188 -13.92 -1.65 -17.73
C ASP A 188 -13.50 -2.89 -18.54
N VAL A 189 -14.04 -4.03 -18.18
CA VAL A 189 -13.82 -5.31 -18.88
C VAL A 189 -15.17 -5.95 -19.20
N LYS A 190 -15.24 -6.64 -20.35
CA LYS A 190 -16.41 -7.47 -20.69
C LYS A 190 -16.22 -8.83 -20.06
N ASP A 191 -17.14 -9.19 -19.17
CA ASP A 191 -17.08 -10.48 -18.46
C ASP A 191 -18.44 -11.18 -18.48
N THR A 192 -18.43 -12.49 -18.21
CA THR A 192 -19.63 -13.32 -18.18
C THR A 192 -20.24 -13.27 -16.78
N THR A 193 -21.51 -12.93 -16.70
CA THR A 193 -22.29 -12.95 -15.45
C THR A 193 -23.31 -14.09 -15.50
N CYS A 194 -23.73 -14.53 -14.32
CA CYS A 194 -24.75 -15.55 -14.20
C CYS A 194 -25.79 -15.15 -13.15
N THR A 195 -27.07 -15.41 -13.47
CA THR A 195 -28.15 -15.37 -12.48
C THR A 195 -28.56 -16.80 -12.16
N ALA A 196 -28.13 -17.28 -11.00
CA ALA A 196 -28.44 -18.62 -10.55
C ALA A 196 -29.84 -18.69 -9.89
N GLN A 197 -30.55 -19.79 -10.12
CA GLN A 197 -31.85 -20.07 -9.55
C GLN A 197 -31.70 -21.13 -8.46
N PHE A 198 -32.00 -20.80 -7.21
CA PHE A 198 -31.98 -21.72 -6.09
C PHE A 198 -33.40 -22.08 -5.70
N LYS A 199 -33.80 -23.33 -5.98
CA LYS A 199 -35.13 -23.82 -5.68
C LYS A 199 -35.38 -23.80 -4.17
N ILE A 200 -36.51 -23.20 -3.77
CA ILE A 200 -36.92 -23.15 -2.36
C ILE A 200 -37.56 -24.49 -2.01
N ILE A 201 -37.03 -25.10 -0.95
CA ILE A 201 -37.65 -26.32 -0.37
C ILE A 201 -38.87 -25.86 0.40
N ARG A 202 -40.03 -26.43 0.06
CA ARG A 202 -41.30 -26.14 0.75
C ARG A 202 -41.38 -26.95 2.04
N ASP A 203 -41.34 -26.25 3.17
CA ASP A 203 -41.47 -26.79 4.51
C ASP A 203 -42.22 -25.79 5.41
N GLU A 204 -42.38 -26.11 6.69
CA GLU A 204 -43.07 -25.26 7.67
C GLU A 204 -42.47 -23.84 7.77
N ARG A 205 -41.19 -23.68 7.51
CA ARG A 205 -40.47 -22.39 7.61
C ARG A 205 -40.68 -21.53 6.37
N SER A 206 -40.77 -22.16 5.22
CA SER A 206 -40.85 -21.51 3.92
C SER A 206 -42.29 -21.37 3.39
N GLU A 207 -43.29 -22.02 4.05
CA GLU A 207 -44.66 -22.07 3.57
C GLU A 207 -45.25 -20.67 3.24
N LYS A 208 -44.96 -19.69 4.09
CA LYS A 208 -45.43 -18.30 3.86
C LYS A 208 -44.96 -17.68 2.54
N LEU A 209 -43.82 -18.16 2.02
CA LEU A 209 -43.29 -17.67 0.74
C LEU A 209 -44.13 -18.16 -0.44
N PHE A 210 -44.88 -19.27 -0.25
CA PHE A 210 -45.70 -19.89 -1.29
C PHE A 210 -47.13 -19.35 -1.35
N ASP A 211 -47.54 -18.47 -0.43
CA ASP A 211 -48.88 -17.88 -0.44
C ASP A 211 -49.18 -17.20 -1.78
N GLY A 212 -50.26 -17.68 -2.47
CA GLY A 212 -50.65 -17.20 -3.78
C GLY A 212 -49.68 -17.50 -4.92
N ALA A 213 -48.70 -18.43 -4.71
CA ALA A 213 -47.80 -18.89 -5.75
C ALA A 213 -48.34 -20.15 -6.46
N GLU A 214 -48.20 -20.18 -7.78
CA GLU A 214 -48.47 -21.35 -8.59
C GLU A 214 -47.14 -22.00 -8.98
N GLY A 215 -46.87 -23.21 -8.44
CA GLY A 215 -45.66 -23.98 -8.74
C GLY A 215 -44.44 -23.71 -7.86
N ASP A 216 -43.26 -24.00 -8.40
CA ASP A 216 -41.99 -23.87 -7.68
C ASP A 216 -41.54 -22.41 -7.53
N LEU A 217 -40.94 -22.10 -6.39
CA LEU A 217 -40.31 -20.81 -6.15
C LEU A 217 -38.78 -20.94 -6.10
N TYR A 218 -38.11 -19.89 -6.53
CA TYR A 218 -36.66 -19.82 -6.60
C TYR A 218 -36.15 -18.50 -6.02
N PHE A 219 -35.09 -18.53 -5.24
CA PHE A 219 -34.28 -17.34 -5.02
C PHE A 219 -33.37 -17.12 -6.23
N LEU A 220 -33.28 -15.87 -6.65
CA LEU A 220 -32.34 -15.46 -7.71
C LEU A 220 -31.11 -14.80 -7.09
N ALA A 221 -29.94 -15.29 -7.46
CA ALA A 221 -28.68 -14.67 -7.05
C ALA A 221 -27.82 -14.38 -8.30
N TRP A 222 -27.51 -13.12 -8.49
CA TRP A 222 -26.63 -12.69 -9.57
C TRP A 222 -25.18 -12.70 -9.12
N THR A 223 -24.28 -13.17 -9.99
CA THR A 223 -22.85 -13.19 -9.73
C THR A 223 -22.04 -12.87 -10.98
N THR A 224 -20.92 -12.20 -10.79
CA THR A 224 -19.86 -12.02 -11.79
C THR A 224 -18.80 -13.13 -11.75
N THR A 225 -18.90 -14.05 -10.79
CA THR A 225 -17.92 -15.16 -10.59
C THR A 225 -18.64 -16.51 -10.61
N PRO A 226 -19.21 -16.93 -11.76
CA PRO A 226 -20.03 -18.16 -11.85
C PRO A 226 -19.27 -19.45 -11.49
N TRP A 227 -17.96 -19.47 -11.62
CA TRP A 227 -17.11 -20.61 -11.24
C TRP A 227 -17.06 -20.90 -9.74
N THR A 228 -17.55 -19.99 -8.89
CA THR A 228 -17.66 -20.22 -7.43
C THR A 228 -18.95 -20.91 -7.03
N LEU A 229 -19.97 -20.97 -7.92
CA LEU A 229 -21.28 -21.58 -7.64
C LEU A 229 -21.22 -23.04 -7.18
N PRO A 230 -20.34 -23.93 -7.71
CA PRO A 230 -20.23 -25.31 -7.24
C PRO A 230 -19.93 -25.46 -5.74
N SER A 231 -19.30 -24.46 -5.15
CA SER A 231 -18.94 -24.43 -3.72
C SER A 231 -19.86 -23.52 -2.90
N ASN A 232 -20.99 -23.10 -3.46
CA ASN A 232 -21.92 -22.23 -2.74
C ASN A 232 -22.63 -22.98 -1.63
N THR A 233 -22.52 -22.49 -0.39
CA THR A 233 -23.08 -23.13 0.81
C THR A 233 -24.31 -22.45 1.36
N ALA A 234 -24.50 -21.15 1.07
CA ALA A 234 -25.64 -20.39 1.59
C ALA A 234 -25.92 -19.15 0.71
N LEU A 235 -27.12 -18.62 0.84
CA LEU A 235 -27.52 -17.30 0.35
C LEU A 235 -27.69 -16.36 1.55
N ALA A 236 -27.06 -15.20 1.51
CA ALA A 236 -27.23 -14.17 2.52
C ALA A 236 -28.33 -13.20 2.08
N VAL A 237 -29.21 -12.85 3.00
CA VAL A 237 -30.27 -11.87 2.79
C VAL A 237 -30.20 -10.76 3.83
N GLY A 238 -30.61 -9.55 3.46
CA GLY A 238 -30.67 -8.42 4.39
C GLY A 238 -32.05 -8.33 5.02
N PRO A 239 -32.17 -8.25 6.37
CA PRO A 239 -33.49 -8.17 7.04
C PRO A 239 -34.23 -6.87 6.73
N GLU A 240 -33.51 -5.81 6.37
CA GLU A 240 -34.08 -4.50 6.02
C GLU A 240 -34.29 -4.31 4.51
N ILE A 241 -33.97 -5.33 3.69
CA ILE A 241 -34.13 -5.27 2.24
C ILE A 241 -35.49 -5.81 1.85
N GLU A 242 -36.25 -5.03 1.08
CA GLU A 242 -37.50 -5.48 0.52
C GLU A 242 -37.27 -6.39 -0.69
N TYR A 243 -37.77 -7.61 -0.63
CA TYR A 243 -37.71 -8.59 -1.71
C TYR A 243 -39.06 -8.73 -2.35
N VAL A 244 -39.11 -8.80 -3.69
CA VAL A 244 -40.33 -8.96 -4.44
C VAL A 244 -40.39 -10.30 -5.14
N ARG A 245 -41.56 -10.90 -5.16
CA ARG A 245 -41.84 -12.11 -5.93
C ARG A 245 -42.36 -11.72 -7.31
N VAL A 246 -41.69 -12.23 -8.33
CA VAL A 246 -42.06 -11.96 -9.73
C VAL A 246 -42.34 -13.26 -10.47
N LYS A 247 -43.32 -13.28 -11.37
CA LYS A 247 -43.53 -14.35 -12.32
C LYS A 247 -42.70 -14.01 -13.57
N CYS A 248 -41.68 -14.79 -13.86
CA CYS A 248 -40.88 -14.58 -15.06
C CYS A 248 -40.86 -15.84 -15.93
N ARG A 249 -40.66 -15.67 -17.20
CA ARG A 249 -40.43 -16.72 -18.18
C ARG A 249 -38.93 -16.77 -18.47
N ASN A 250 -38.35 -17.94 -18.37
CA ASN A 250 -36.96 -18.12 -18.79
C ASN A 250 -36.88 -17.96 -20.33
N PRO A 251 -36.17 -16.96 -20.85
CA PRO A 251 -36.09 -16.74 -22.28
C PRO A 251 -35.23 -17.77 -23.01
N TYR A 252 -34.51 -18.65 -22.28
CA TYR A 252 -33.56 -19.61 -22.81
C TYR A 252 -34.03 -21.06 -22.71
N THR A 253 -35.25 -21.31 -22.26
CA THR A 253 -35.88 -22.65 -22.19
C THR A 253 -37.20 -22.72 -22.94
#